data_b308d58a7a30055ee384112ed8fa0484
#
_entry.id   b308d58a7a30055ee384112ed8fa0484
#
_cell.length_a   1.000
_cell.length_b   1.000
_cell.length_c   1.000
_cell.angle_alpha   90.00
_cell.angle_beta   90.00
_cell.angle_gamma   90.00
#
_symmetry.space_group_name_H-M   'P 1'
#
loop_
_entity.id
_entity.type
_entity.pdbx_description
1 polymer ?
#
loop_
_entity_poly.entity_id
_entity_poly.type
_entity_poly.pdbx_seq_one_letter_code
_entity_poly.pdbx_strand_id
1 'polypeptide(L)'
;MASTYTVLLSELVSEFKLDFFYRSTDFDKIHVTVDDISRPGLHLAGFFDHYEPMRVYVCGTVETAYLQKLTPEERIIIFDHFLSYKCPALIFARGFQPMPECLEMAKKYDVTVLGTKDTTSLSLIHI
;
A
#
# COMPACT_ATOMS: atom_id res chain seq x y z
N MET A 1 16.31 21.33 -3.36
CA MET A 1 15.56 20.30 -3.61
C MET A 1 15.66 19.22 -2.61
N ALA A 2 14.63 18.78 -2.34
CA ALA A 2 14.59 17.81 -1.37
C ALA A 2 15.37 16.64 -1.83
N SER A 3 16.23 16.26 -1.10
CA SER A 3 16.90 15.08 -1.40
C SER A 3 15.93 13.96 -1.20
N THR A 4 15.54 13.40 -2.23
CA THR A 4 14.81 12.21 -2.11
C THR A 4 15.75 11.14 -1.68
N TYR A 5 15.46 10.60 -0.57
CA TYR A 5 16.21 9.53 0.02
C TYR A 5 15.47 8.24 -0.29
N THR A 6 16.05 7.43 -1.17
CA THR A 6 15.40 6.18 -1.58
C THR A 6 16.11 4.99 -0.97
N VAL A 7 15.33 3.96 -0.65
CA VAL A 7 15.84 2.68 -0.17
C VAL A 7 15.12 1.58 -0.92
N LEU A 8 15.68 0.38 -0.88
CA LEU A 8 14.99 -0.78 -1.43
C LEU A 8 13.77 -1.11 -0.57
N LEU A 9 12.69 -1.52 -1.21
CA LEU A 9 11.50 -1.96 -0.49
C LEU A 9 11.84 -3.09 0.47
N SER A 10 12.75 -4.00 0.09
CA SER A 10 13.17 -5.08 0.96
C SER A 10 13.82 -4.57 2.25
N GLU A 11 14.53 -3.45 2.19
CA GLU A 11 15.11 -2.85 3.40
C GLU A 11 14.00 -2.32 4.32
N LEU A 12 12.97 -1.73 3.75
CA LEU A 12 11.84 -1.24 4.52
C LEU A 12 11.12 -2.40 5.21
N VAL A 13 10.90 -3.48 4.49
CA VAL A 13 10.25 -4.67 5.05
C VAL A 13 11.07 -5.24 6.20
N SER A 14 12.38 -5.31 6.04
CA SER A 14 13.25 -5.83 7.08
C SER A 14 13.30 -4.92 8.30
N GLU A 15 13.41 -3.62 8.06
CA GLU A 15 13.53 -2.62 9.13
C GLU A 15 12.29 -2.63 10.02
N PHE A 16 11.11 -2.68 9.43
CA PHE A 16 9.85 -2.57 10.16
C PHE A 16 9.17 -3.92 10.35
N LYS A 17 9.83 -5.00 9.97
CA LYS A 17 9.33 -6.37 10.18
C LYS A 17 7.94 -6.56 9.63
N LEU A 18 7.77 -6.16 8.38
CA LEU A 18 6.47 -6.27 7.71
C LEU A 18 6.23 -7.69 7.24
N ASP A 19 4.97 -8.09 7.24
CA ASP A 19 4.57 -9.42 6.76
C ASP A 19 4.13 -9.31 5.30
N PHE A 20 4.32 -10.40 4.56
CA PHE A 20 3.87 -10.46 3.18
C PHE A 20 2.49 -11.06 3.09
N PHE A 21 1.57 -10.39 2.40
CA PHE A 21 0.34 -10.99 1.94
C PHE A 21 0.46 -11.37 0.47
N TYR A 22 1.17 -10.58 -0.29
CA TYR A 22 1.54 -10.92 -1.66
C TYR A 22 2.86 -10.23 -1.99
N ARG A 23 3.78 -10.99 -2.56
CA ARG A 23 5.10 -10.46 -2.93
C ARG A 23 5.18 -10.41 -4.45
N SER A 24 5.39 -9.21 -5.01
CA SER A 24 5.50 -9.05 -6.44
C SER A 24 6.77 -9.72 -6.98
N THR A 25 6.75 -10.05 -8.27
CA THR A 25 7.90 -10.72 -8.89
C THR A 25 9.11 -9.81 -8.95
N ASP A 26 8.91 -8.49 -8.98
CA ASP A 26 10.00 -7.52 -9.03
C ASP A 26 10.32 -6.92 -7.66
N PHE A 27 9.87 -7.56 -6.58
CA PHE A 27 9.99 -7.01 -5.23
C PHE A 27 11.42 -6.58 -4.91
N ASP A 28 12.39 -7.39 -5.26
CA ASP A 28 13.79 -7.12 -4.88
C ASP A 28 14.40 -5.94 -5.63
N LYS A 29 13.74 -5.47 -6.67
CA LYS A 29 14.22 -4.35 -7.48
C LYS A 29 13.52 -3.04 -7.19
N ILE A 30 12.50 -3.06 -6.33
CA ILE A 30 11.68 -1.88 -6.08
C ILE A 30 12.38 -0.94 -5.11
N HIS A 31 12.48 0.32 -5.50
CA HIS A 31 12.97 1.39 -4.63
C HIS A 31 11.80 2.25 -4.18
N VAL A 32 11.85 2.71 -2.95
CA VAL A 32 10.80 3.57 -2.40
C VAL A 32 11.43 4.82 -1.80
N THR A 33 10.65 5.90 -1.76
CA THR A 33 11.07 7.15 -1.14
C THR A 33 10.62 7.11 0.31
N VAL A 34 11.58 7.18 1.23
CA VAL A 34 11.33 6.93 2.65
C VAL A 34 10.33 7.90 3.25
N ASP A 35 10.39 9.17 2.85
CA ASP A 35 9.53 10.19 3.41
C ASP A 35 8.21 10.34 2.65
N ASP A 36 7.89 9.42 1.75
CA ASP A 36 6.67 9.49 0.94
C ASP A 36 5.73 8.32 1.22
N ILE A 37 5.41 8.12 2.49
CA ILE A 37 4.37 7.16 2.87
C ILE A 37 3.05 7.91 2.89
N SER A 38 2.07 7.42 2.17
CA SER A 38 0.80 8.11 2.00
C SER A 38 -0.38 7.23 2.37
N ARG A 39 -1.51 7.86 2.65
CA ARG A 39 -2.76 7.14 2.88
C ARG A 39 -3.60 7.21 1.61
N PRO A 40 -4.23 6.10 1.21
CA PRO A 40 -4.95 6.04 -0.06
C PRO A 40 -6.41 6.51 0.02
N GLY A 41 -6.82 7.16 1.10
CA GLY A 41 -8.23 7.46 1.33
C GLY A 41 -8.98 8.02 0.13
N LEU A 42 -8.48 9.13 -0.43
CA LEU A 42 -9.16 9.74 -1.58
C LEU A 42 -9.08 8.87 -2.82
N HIS A 43 -7.96 8.17 -3.01
CA HIS A 43 -7.79 7.31 -4.18
C HIS A 43 -8.75 6.13 -4.14
N LEU A 44 -9.00 5.59 -2.96
CA LEU A 44 -9.97 4.50 -2.82
C LEU A 44 -11.39 4.98 -3.12
N ALA A 45 -11.66 6.26 -2.92
CA ALA A 45 -12.96 6.84 -3.26
C ALA A 45 -13.04 7.27 -4.72
N GLY A 46 -11.98 7.07 -5.51
CA GLY A 46 -11.99 7.34 -6.94
C GLY A 46 -11.34 8.65 -7.36
N PHE A 47 -10.74 9.37 -6.44
CA PHE A 47 -10.09 10.65 -6.75
C PHE A 47 -8.60 10.44 -6.94
N PHE A 48 -8.13 10.48 -8.18
CA PHE A 48 -6.75 10.17 -8.54
C PHE A 48 -5.93 11.38 -8.97
N ASP A 49 -6.46 12.58 -8.82
CA ASP A 49 -5.78 13.79 -9.32
C ASP A 49 -4.37 13.96 -8.77
N HIS A 50 -4.16 13.52 -7.54
CA HIS A 50 -2.87 13.65 -6.87
C HIS A 50 -2.23 12.31 -6.56
N TYR A 51 -2.59 11.29 -7.32
CA TYR A 51 -2.01 9.96 -7.13
C TYR A 51 -0.55 9.98 -7.56
N GLU A 52 0.31 9.44 -6.72
CA GLU A 52 1.74 9.36 -6.99
C GLU A 52 2.17 7.90 -7.03
N PRO A 53 2.50 7.39 -8.22
CA PRO A 53 2.78 5.95 -8.36
C PRO A 53 4.00 5.46 -7.59
N MET A 54 4.89 6.35 -7.21
CA MET A 54 6.12 5.95 -6.53
C MET A 54 6.00 5.91 -5.02
N ARG A 55 4.82 6.16 -4.47
CA ARG A 55 4.64 6.19 -3.02
C ARG A 55 4.15 4.87 -2.49
N VAL A 56 4.59 4.55 -1.28
CA VAL A 56 4.03 3.44 -0.51
C VAL A 56 2.76 3.93 0.16
N TYR A 57 1.69 3.16 0.07
CA TYR A 57 0.40 3.53 0.65
C TYR A 57 0.09 2.65 1.84
N VAL A 58 -0.44 3.27 2.90
CA VAL A 58 -0.77 2.57 4.14
C VAL A 58 -2.26 2.67 4.41
N CYS A 59 -2.93 1.53 4.52
CA CYS A 59 -4.33 1.46 4.90
C CYS A 59 -4.43 1.26 6.40
N GLY A 60 -5.04 2.23 7.07
CA GLY A 60 -5.28 2.15 8.51
C GLY A 60 -6.75 1.93 8.80
N THR A 61 -7.18 2.39 9.98
CA THR A 61 -8.53 2.17 10.44
C THR A 61 -9.56 2.79 9.51
N VAL A 62 -9.32 4.03 9.07
CA VAL A 62 -10.29 4.75 8.25
C VAL A 62 -10.47 4.05 6.90
N GLU A 63 -9.36 3.73 6.25
CA GLU A 63 -9.43 3.09 4.95
C GLU A 63 -10.08 1.71 5.03
N THR A 64 -9.71 0.93 6.04
CA THR A 64 -10.27 -0.40 6.21
C THR A 64 -11.77 -0.34 6.47
N ALA A 65 -12.21 0.59 7.34
CA ALA A 65 -13.63 0.74 7.63
C ALA A 65 -14.42 1.11 6.38
N TYR A 66 -13.86 2.01 5.56
CA TYR A 66 -14.50 2.41 4.31
C TYR A 66 -14.66 1.20 3.38
N LEU A 67 -13.59 0.43 3.21
CA LEU A 67 -13.61 -0.71 2.30
C LEU A 67 -14.57 -1.80 2.78
N GLN A 68 -14.71 -1.97 4.08
CA GLN A 68 -15.64 -2.97 4.63
C GLN A 68 -17.10 -2.64 4.34
N LYS A 69 -17.43 -1.38 4.10
CA LYS A 69 -18.80 -0.97 3.79
C LYS A 69 -19.16 -1.21 2.33
N LEU A 70 -18.20 -1.51 1.50
CA LEU A 70 -18.43 -1.70 0.07
C LEU A 70 -18.81 -3.14 -0.22
N THR A 71 -19.53 -3.34 -1.33
CA THR A 71 -19.78 -4.70 -1.82
C THR A 71 -18.52 -5.26 -2.43
N PRO A 72 -18.42 -6.60 -2.58
CA PRO A 72 -17.27 -7.19 -3.24
C PRO A 72 -17.04 -6.63 -4.65
N GLU A 73 -18.11 -6.37 -5.39
CA GLU A 73 -18.01 -5.80 -6.73
C GLU A 73 -17.42 -4.41 -6.71
N GLU A 74 -17.83 -3.59 -5.74
CA GLU A 74 -17.28 -2.26 -5.60
C GLU A 74 -15.80 -2.29 -5.22
N ARG A 75 -15.43 -3.22 -4.34
CA ARG A 75 -14.04 -3.36 -3.95
C ARG A 75 -13.16 -3.78 -5.13
N ILE A 76 -13.67 -4.68 -5.97
CA ILE A 76 -12.92 -5.11 -7.16
C ILE A 76 -12.64 -3.92 -8.07
N ILE A 77 -13.65 -3.10 -8.32
CA ILE A 77 -13.49 -1.94 -9.19
C ILE A 77 -12.45 -0.98 -8.62
N ILE A 78 -12.52 -0.73 -7.33
CA ILE A 78 -11.60 0.21 -6.68
C ILE A 78 -10.18 -0.31 -6.70
N PHE A 79 -9.96 -1.57 -6.31
CA PHE A 79 -8.62 -2.12 -6.28
C PHE A 79 -8.06 -2.33 -7.69
N ASP A 80 -8.92 -2.65 -8.66
CA ASP A 80 -8.48 -2.74 -10.04
C ASP A 80 -7.92 -1.39 -10.50
N HIS A 81 -8.64 -0.32 -10.22
CA HIS A 81 -8.18 1.01 -10.60
C HIS A 81 -6.92 1.43 -9.82
N PHE A 82 -6.98 1.29 -8.50
CA PHE A 82 -5.88 1.74 -7.64
C PHE A 82 -4.57 0.99 -7.95
N LEU A 83 -4.63 -0.32 -8.03
CA LEU A 83 -3.42 -1.13 -8.22
C LEU A 83 -2.93 -1.11 -9.66
N SER A 84 -3.76 -0.68 -10.61
CA SER A 84 -3.31 -0.56 -12.00
C SER A 84 -2.19 0.47 -12.15
N TYR A 85 -2.07 1.41 -11.22
CA TYR A 85 -0.98 2.37 -11.22
C TYR A 85 0.34 1.78 -10.71
N LYS A 86 0.29 0.56 -10.17
CA LYS A 86 1.47 -0.18 -9.74
C LYS A 86 2.32 0.59 -8.72
N CYS A 87 1.70 0.98 -7.62
CA CYS A 87 2.45 1.58 -6.53
C CYS A 87 3.46 0.55 -6.00
N PRO A 88 4.55 1.01 -5.35
CA PRO A 88 5.57 0.08 -4.86
C PRO A 88 5.04 -0.94 -3.87
N ALA A 89 4.14 -0.52 -2.98
CA ALA A 89 3.56 -1.44 -2.01
C ALA A 89 2.31 -0.83 -1.40
N LEU A 90 1.40 -1.70 -1.00
CA LEU A 90 0.22 -1.34 -0.22
C LEU A 90 0.34 -2.07 1.12
N ILE A 91 0.28 -1.33 2.23
CA ILE A 91 0.51 -1.88 3.56
C ILE A 91 -0.79 -1.76 4.36
N PHE A 92 -1.20 -2.87 5.00
CA PHE A 92 -2.33 -2.85 5.93
C PHE A 92 -1.76 -2.81 7.35
N ALA A 93 -2.10 -1.76 8.08
CA ALA A 93 -1.59 -1.53 9.43
C ALA A 93 -2.54 -2.13 10.47
N ARG A 94 -2.14 -2.08 11.74
CA ARG A 94 -2.94 -2.48 12.90
C ARG A 94 -3.42 -3.92 12.85
N GLY A 95 -2.71 -4.78 12.14
CA GLY A 95 -3.11 -6.19 12.03
C GLY A 95 -4.30 -6.44 11.13
N PHE A 96 -4.77 -5.43 10.40
CA PHE A 96 -5.85 -5.63 9.45
C PHE A 96 -5.42 -6.56 8.33
N GLN A 97 -6.36 -7.40 7.89
CA GLN A 97 -6.12 -8.33 6.79
C GLN A 97 -6.64 -7.71 5.50
N PRO A 98 -5.93 -7.87 4.38
CA PRO A 98 -6.46 -7.38 3.11
C PRO A 98 -7.65 -8.23 2.69
N MET A 99 -8.61 -7.60 2.04
CA MET A 99 -9.77 -8.30 1.51
C MET A 99 -9.36 -9.19 0.35
N PRO A 100 -10.10 -10.28 0.08
CA PRO A 100 -9.77 -11.14 -1.06
C PRO A 100 -9.68 -10.39 -2.38
N GLU A 101 -10.53 -9.39 -2.58
CA GLU A 101 -10.52 -8.59 -3.79
C GLU A 101 -9.22 -7.83 -3.97
N CYS A 102 -8.66 -7.34 -2.86
CA CYS A 102 -7.39 -6.66 -2.89
C CYS A 102 -6.28 -7.59 -3.36
N LEU A 103 -6.23 -8.79 -2.80
CA LEU A 103 -5.20 -9.76 -3.17
C LEU A 103 -5.35 -10.23 -4.61
N GLU A 104 -6.59 -10.37 -5.07
CA GLU A 104 -6.85 -10.76 -6.44
C GLU A 104 -6.29 -9.72 -7.41
N MET A 105 -6.55 -8.45 -7.14
CA MET A 105 -6.04 -7.38 -8.00
C MET A 105 -4.54 -7.17 -7.85
N ALA A 106 -4.01 -7.42 -6.66
CA ALA A 106 -2.57 -7.35 -6.45
C ALA A 106 -1.84 -8.38 -7.31
N LYS A 107 -2.40 -9.58 -7.42
CA LYS A 107 -1.84 -10.61 -8.28
C LYS A 107 -1.97 -10.23 -9.74
N LYS A 108 -3.09 -9.63 -10.12
CA LYS A 108 -3.32 -9.22 -11.50
C LYS A 108 -2.29 -8.20 -11.97
N TYR A 109 -1.97 -7.23 -11.11
CA TYR A 109 -1.03 -6.16 -11.46
C TYR A 109 0.37 -6.37 -10.89
N ASP A 110 0.57 -7.46 -10.17
CA ASP A 110 1.86 -7.80 -9.58
C ASP A 110 2.36 -6.70 -8.64
N VAL A 111 1.52 -6.32 -7.69
CA VAL A 111 1.81 -5.28 -6.70
C VAL A 111 1.96 -5.93 -5.33
N THR A 112 3.04 -5.59 -4.62
CA THR A 112 3.31 -6.14 -3.29
C THR A 112 2.29 -5.63 -2.28
N VAL A 113 1.73 -6.52 -1.47
CA VAL A 113 0.82 -6.19 -0.38
C VAL A 113 1.42 -6.71 0.91
N LEU A 114 1.57 -5.82 1.86
CA LEU A 114 2.25 -6.09 3.13
C LEU A 114 1.33 -5.79 4.30
N GLY A 115 1.70 -6.27 5.46
CA GLY A 115 0.95 -5.99 6.68
C GLY A 115 1.85 -5.79 7.87
N THR A 116 1.32 -5.10 8.88
CA THR A 116 2.00 -4.95 10.16
C THR A 116 0.96 -4.82 11.26
N LYS A 117 1.30 -5.30 12.45
CA LYS A 117 0.45 -5.11 13.62
C LYS A 117 0.70 -3.77 14.28
N ASP A 118 1.82 -3.15 13.96
CA ASP A 118 2.27 -1.93 14.61
C ASP A 118 1.98 -0.73 13.72
N THR A 119 1.42 0.33 14.29
CA THR A 119 1.20 1.56 13.56
C THR A 119 2.21 2.62 13.90
N THR A 120 2.85 2.49 15.06
CA THR A 120 3.77 3.52 15.54
C THR A 120 4.99 3.63 14.65
N SER A 121 5.54 2.48 14.26
CA SER A 121 6.72 2.46 13.40
C SER A 121 6.46 3.14 12.07
N LEU A 122 5.28 2.90 11.50
CA LEU A 122 4.93 3.50 10.23
C LEU A 122 4.70 5.00 10.37
N SER A 123 4.22 5.45 11.53
CA SER A 123 4.05 6.87 11.78
C SER A 123 5.38 7.62 11.74
N LEU A 124 6.44 6.98 12.18
CA LEU A 124 7.76 7.60 12.18
C LEU A 124 8.28 7.82 10.77
N ILE A 125 7.86 7.03 9.82
CA ILE A 125 8.30 7.19 8.44
C ILE A 125 7.74 8.46 7.83
N HIS A 126 6.60 8.91 8.31
CA HIS A 126 5.98 10.14 7.80
C HIS A 126 6.72 11.40 8.23
N ILE A 127 7.51 11.29 9.22
CA ILE A 127 8.25 12.43 9.74
C ILE A 127 9.60 12.59 9.04
#